data_725523be9e0cf8ee3b5c8e6ce168b29b
#
_entry.id   725523be9e0cf8ee3b5c8e6ce168b29b
#
_cell.length_a   1.000
_cell.length_b   1.000
_cell.length_c   1.000
_cell.angle_alpha   90.00
_cell.angle_beta   90.00
_cell.angle_gamma   90.00
#
_symmetry.space_group_name_H-M   'P 1'
#
loop_
_entity.id
_entity.type
_entity.pdbx_description
1 polymer ?
#
loop_
_entity_poly.entity_id
_entity_poly.type
_entity_poly.pdbx_seq_one_letter_code
_entity_poly.pdbx_strand_id
1 'polypeptide(L)'
;MDESDTLFLNVSSGTPAMKSGLLVLQTLGEFPAKVIQVATPVGKLNEQVHEGYDVETLWELDEDNQEGAQNRCKEIQCPTLSKIKKEEIIKKHILVYDYQAAFDVADSLPAEQTVQYRDLIYQAARRVLLDFANVDKTIQKTKFQCLPVRSSSQRKYFEYALTIDIRLKRGEYVDFIRSITPIVVDLFEMILKKQCGIIVDDYCDQYKRAGQWKRMWSAKKLNGTEVGKVVNSHYQKMGKRFEAKDVYSEHLKILTDHFSSDTHLKQLMEDLRNVESNIRNLAAHEIVSVTDETIKNLTGFYGRDIMSKIRELFGYTEISIRKEYWDSYDEMNRKILEQMSNE
;
A
#
# COMPACT_ATOMS: atom_id res chain seq x y z
N MET A 1 10.84 -28.91 26.30
CA MET A 1 10.41 -29.58 25.06
C MET A 1 11.56 -29.47 24.10
N ASP A 2 12.05 -30.60 23.62
CA ASP A 2 13.08 -30.59 22.58
C ASP A 2 12.44 -30.15 21.23
N GLU A 3 13.23 -29.59 20.30
CA GLU A 3 12.72 -29.11 18.99
C GLU A 3 12.02 -30.23 18.18
N SER A 4 12.23 -31.49 18.52
CA SER A 4 11.59 -32.66 17.90
C SER A 4 10.25 -33.07 18.52
N ASP A 5 9.85 -32.50 19.68
CA ASP A 5 8.65 -32.88 20.38
C ASP A 5 7.40 -32.32 19.70
N THR A 6 6.38 -33.17 19.51
CA THR A 6 5.06 -32.76 19.04
C THR A 6 4.06 -32.82 20.20
N LEU A 7 3.49 -31.66 20.54
CA LEU A 7 2.45 -31.55 21.56
C LEU A 7 1.09 -31.84 20.95
N PHE A 8 0.32 -32.76 21.54
CA PHE A 8 -1.06 -33.01 21.17
C PHE A 8 -2.02 -32.57 22.27
N LEU A 9 -3.05 -31.80 21.91
CA LEU A 9 -4.14 -31.41 22.81
C LEU A 9 -5.36 -32.29 22.53
N ASN A 10 -5.67 -33.20 23.44
CA ASN A 10 -6.84 -34.08 23.32
C ASN A 10 -8.09 -33.37 23.84
N VAL A 11 -9.06 -33.13 22.95
CA VAL A 11 -10.36 -32.50 23.25
C VAL A 11 -11.53 -33.49 23.26
N SER A 12 -11.25 -34.80 23.40
CA SER A 12 -12.30 -35.83 23.40
C SER A 12 -13.14 -35.81 24.68
N SER A 13 -12.49 -35.56 25.82
CA SER A 13 -13.14 -35.58 27.16
C SER A 13 -13.05 -34.21 27.83
N GLY A 14 -13.79 -34.02 28.90
CA GLY A 14 -13.92 -32.78 29.65
C GLY A 14 -15.21 -32.02 29.34
N THR A 15 -15.44 -30.96 30.09
CA THR A 15 -16.62 -30.11 29.90
C THR A 15 -16.54 -29.35 28.57
N PRO A 16 -17.66 -28.90 27.98
CA PRO A 16 -17.64 -28.07 26.78
C PRO A 16 -16.74 -26.85 26.92
N ALA A 17 -16.71 -26.20 28.09
CA ALA A 17 -15.86 -25.04 28.36
C ALA A 17 -14.37 -25.40 28.31
N MET A 18 -13.96 -26.55 28.84
CA MET A 18 -12.56 -27.00 28.79
C MET A 18 -12.12 -27.28 27.36
N LYS A 19 -12.96 -27.97 26.58
CA LYS A 19 -12.70 -28.26 25.17
C LYS A 19 -12.57 -26.98 24.36
N SER A 20 -13.50 -26.05 24.52
CA SER A 20 -13.46 -24.74 23.85
C SER A 20 -12.23 -23.92 24.26
N GLY A 21 -11.87 -23.94 25.54
CA GLY A 21 -10.67 -23.27 26.03
C GLY A 21 -9.37 -23.76 25.37
N LEU A 22 -9.22 -25.11 25.27
CA LEU A 22 -8.06 -25.70 24.60
C LEU A 22 -8.00 -25.36 23.12
N LEU A 23 -9.14 -25.36 22.43
CA LEU A 23 -9.23 -24.94 21.02
C LEU A 23 -8.86 -23.49 20.82
N VAL A 24 -9.33 -22.60 21.68
CA VAL A 24 -8.98 -21.17 21.64
C VAL A 24 -7.47 -20.97 21.86
N LEU A 25 -6.89 -21.56 22.89
CA LEU A 25 -5.46 -21.45 23.19
C LEU A 25 -4.58 -21.92 22.02
N GLN A 26 -4.91 -23.05 21.42
CA GLN A 26 -4.18 -23.56 20.25
C GLN A 26 -4.31 -22.60 19.05
N THR A 27 -5.53 -22.10 18.79
CA THR A 27 -5.78 -21.22 17.64
C THR A 27 -5.10 -19.86 17.80
N LEU A 28 -5.04 -19.32 19.00
CA LEU A 28 -4.32 -18.08 19.29
C LEU A 28 -2.79 -18.23 19.16
N GLY A 29 -2.30 -19.48 19.08
CA GLY A 29 -0.88 -19.77 18.92
C GLY A 29 -0.08 -19.64 20.21
N GLU A 30 -0.75 -19.69 21.36
CA GLU A 30 -0.13 -19.77 22.70
C GLU A 30 0.73 -21.02 22.85
N PHE A 31 0.32 -22.13 22.17
CA PHE A 31 1.02 -23.39 22.15
C PHE A 31 1.15 -23.96 20.74
N PRO A 32 2.33 -24.38 20.30
CA PRO A 32 2.52 -25.08 19.04
C PRO A 32 2.07 -26.53 19.17
N ALA A 33 0.74 -26.74 19.23
CA ALA A 33 0.15 -28.04 19.45
C ALA A 33 -0.81 -28.44 18.33
N LYS A 34 -0.95 -29.75 18.12
CA LYS A 34 -1.98 -30.33 17.26
C LYS A 34 -3.17 -30.72 18.11
N VAL A 35 -4.38 -30.35 17.71
CA VAL A 35 -5.60 -30.74 18.41
C VAL A 35 -6.10 -32.06 17.86
N ILE A 36 -6.37 -33.00 18.73
CA ILE A 36 -6.87 -34.33 18.39
C ILE A 36 -8.19 -34.60 19.10
N GLN A 37 -9.02 -35.34 18.40
CA GLN A 37 -10.24 -35.92 18.97
C GLN A 37 -10.25 -37.43 18.75
N VAL A 38 -10.55 -38.18 19.81
CA VAL A 38 -10.71 -39.60 19.75
C VAL A 38 -12.20 -39.94 19.71
N ALA A 39 -12.62 -40.72 18.75
CA ALA A 39 -14.00 -41.16 18.65
C ALA A 39 -14.35 -42.12 19.79
N THR A 40 -15.61 -42.08 20.24
CA THR A 40 -16.12 -43.00 21.27
C THR A 40 -16.00 -44.44 20.78
N PRO A 41 -15.56 -45.38 21.64
CA PRO A 41 -15.55 -46.81 21.34
C PRO A 41 -16.92 -47.32 20.91
N VAL A 42 -16.96 -48.19 19.91
CA VAL A 42 -18.21 -48.83 19.50
C VAL A 42 -18.63 -49.83 20.61
N GLY A 43 -19.86 -49.69 21.05
CA GLY A 43 -20.48 -50.65 22.00
C GLY A 43 -20.11 -50.47 23.46
N LYS A 44 -19.45 -49.36 23.85
CA LYS A 44 -19.13 -49.12 25.29
C LYS A 44 -19.88 -47.95 25.88
N LEU A 45 -20.54 -48.26 26.95
CA LEU A 45 -21.07 -47.31 27.92
C LEU A 45 -19.93 -46.99 28.92
N ASN A 46 -19.75 -45.72 29.25
CA ASN A 46 -18.92 -45.31 30.38
C ASN A 46 -19.68 -45.66 31.68
N GLU A 47 -19.73 -46.93 31.98
CA GLU A 47 -20.27 -47.39 33.27
C GLU A 47 -19.20 -47.26 34.35
N GLN A 48 -19.20 -46.10 35.02
CA GLN A 48 -18.32 -45.84 36.18
C GLN A 48 -18.87 -46.39 37.49
N VAL A 49 -19.61 -47.45 37.46
CA VAL A 49 -20.44 -47.84 38.64
C VAL A 49 -20.09 -49.20 39.20
N HIS A 50 -18.86 -49.66 39.24
CA HIS A 50 -18.54 -50.85 39.90
C HIS A 50 -17.36 -50.72 40.86
N GLU A 51 -17.63 -50.92 42.15
CA GLU A 51 -16.63 -51.35 43.18
C GLU A 51 -15.99 -52.65 42.69
N GLY A 52 -14.70 -52.65 42.41
CA GLY A 52 -13.97 -53.82 41.90
C GLY A 52 -13.54 -53.71 40.44
N TYR A 53 -13.36 -52.52 39.95
CA TYR A 53 -12.87 -52.25 38.61
C TYR A 53 -11.41 -52.68 38.45
N ASP A 54 -11.19 -53.80 37.74
CA ASP A 54 -9.86 -54.28 37.39
C ASP A 54 -9.40 -53.62 36.11
N VAL A 55 -8.57 -52.56 36.27
CA VAL A 55 -8.05 -51.75 35.17
C VAL A 55 -7.21 -52.58 34.20
N GLU A 56 -6.44 -53.55 34.73
CA GLU A 56 -5.51 -54.35 33.93
C GLU A 56 -6.26 -55.31 32.99
N THR A 57 -7.24 -56.06 33.57
CA THR A 57 -8.11 -56.95 32.78
C THR A 57 -8.92 -56.18 31.73
N LEU A 58 -9.45 -54.96 32.05
CA LEU A 58 -10.22 -54.18 31.09
C LEU A 58 -9.33 -53.58 29.99
N TRP A 59 -8.10 -53.23 30.33
CA TRP A 59 -7.12 -52.78 29.33
C TRP A 59 -6.76 -53.91 28.34
N GLU A 60 -6.50 -55.12 28.84
CA GLU A 60 -6.18 -56.28 28.02
C GLU A 60 -7.34 -56.73 27.12
N LEU A 61 -8.57 -56.57 27.58
CA LEU A 61 -9.78 -56.92 26.83
C LEU A 61 -10.31 -55.81 25.94
N ASP A 62 -9.69 -54.63 25.99
CA ASP A 62 -10.14 -53.49 25.17
C ASP A 62 -9.81 -53.72 23.70
N GLU A 63 -10.83 -53.69 22.85
CA GLU A 63 -10.67 -53.87 21.39
C GLU A 63 -9.72 -52.83 20.76
N ASP A 64 -9.57 -51.65 21.37
CA ASP A 64 -8.66 -50.59 20.90
C ASP A 64 -7.18 -50.89 21.17
N ASN A 65 -6.90 -51.83 22.09
CA ASN A 65 -5.54 -52.24 22.43
C ASN A 65 -5.14 -53.57 21.73
N GLN A 66 -5.99 -54.14 20.89
CA GLN A 66 -5.68 -55.32 20.11
C GLN A 66 -4.81 -55.00 18.91
N GLU A 67 -4.00 -55.97 18.48
CA GLU A 67 -3.19 -55.85 17.27
C GLU A 67 -4.10 -55.67 16.06
N GLY A 68 -3.90 -54.59 15.28
CA GLY A 68 -4.75 -54.21 14.14
C GLY A 68 -5.96 -53.37 14.49
N ALA A 69 -6.11 -52.90 15.73
CA ALA A 69 -7.16 -51.95 16.11
C ALA A 69 -7.14 -50.68 15.26
N GLN A 70 -8.32 -50.21 14.90
CA GLN A 70 -8.44 -48.97 14.10
C GLN A 70 -8.07 -47.74 14.94
N ASN A 71 -7.12 -46.93 14.44
CA ASN A 71 -6.82 -45.64 15.07
C ASN A 71 -8.04 -44.72 15.01
N ARG A 72 -8.65 -44.42 16.15
CA ARG A 72 -9.83 -43.54 16.29
C ARG A 72 -9.44 -42.08 16.52
N CYS A 73 -8.15 -41.79 16.55
CA CYS A 73 -7.63 -40.43 16.73
C CYS A 73 -7.71 -39.66 15.42
N LYS A 74 -8.30 -38.49 15.46
CA LYS A 74 -8.36 -37.56 14.30
C LYS A 74 -7.82 -36.20 14.70
N GLU A 75 -6.94 -35.66 13.89
CA GLU A 75 -6.54 -34.26 14.03
C GLU A 75 -7.71 -33.40 13.60
N ILE A 76 -8.09 -32.43 14.43
CA ILE A 76 -9.15 -31.47 14.13
C ILE A 76 -8.58 -30.08 13.98
N GLN A 77 -9.11 -29.35 13.03
CA GLN A 77 -8.82 -27.92 12.82
C GLN A 77 -10.06 -27.13 13.19
N CYS A 78 -9.84 -25.92 13.71
CA CYS A 78 -10.93 -24.99 13.96
C CYS A 78 -10.90 -23.85 12.90
N PRO A 79 -11.46 -24.05 11.70
CA PRO A 79 -11.36 -23.10 10.59
C PRO A 79 -11.89 -21.71 10.94
N THR A 80 -12.97 -21.66 11.71
CA THR A 80 -13.62 -20.41 12.12
C THR A 80 -12.71 -19.51 12.96
N LEU A 81 -12.04 -20.08 13.97
CA LEU A 81 -11.11 -19.33 14.82
C LEU A 81 -9.87 -18.87 14.03
N SER A 82 -9.35 -19.74 13.17
CA SER A 82 -8.24 -19.40 12.28
C SER A 82 -8.61 -18.26 11.34
N LYS A 83 -9.83 -18.27 10.78
CA LYS A 83 -10.37 -17.19 9.96
C LYS A 83 -10.39 -15.87 10.74
N ILE A 84 -11.01 -15.84 11.93
CA ILE A 84 -11.12 -14.65 12.77
C ILE A 84 -9.74 -14.03 13.03
N LYS A 85 -8.75 -14.86 13.43
CA LYS A 85 -7.38 -14.40 13.68
C LYS A 85 -6.75 -13.76 12.42
N LYS A 86 -6.88 -14.42 11.28
CA LYS A 86 -6.34 -13.90 10.01
C LYS A 86 -7.05 -12.62 9.57
N GLU A 87 -8.35 -12.52 9.76
CA GLU A 87 -9.12 -11.31 9.46
C GLU A 87 -8.69 -10.12 10.32
N GLU A 88 -8.38 -10.33 11.59
CA GLU A 88 -7.81 -9.28 12.45
C GLU A 88 -6.42 -8.82 11.95
N ILE A 89 -5.61 -9.72 11.42
CA ILE A 89 -4.32 -9.38 10.80
C ILE A 89 -4.56 -8.58 9.51
N ILE A 90 -5.48 -9.03 8.65
CA ILE A 90 -5.86 -8.33 7.42
C ILE A 90 -6.32 -6.90 7.74
N LYS A 91 -7.21 -6.72 8.73
CA LYS A 91 -7.68 -5.39 9.17
C LYS A 91 -6.52 -4.49 9.58
N LYS A 92 -5.57 -4.98 10.36
CA LYS A 92 -4.38 -4.22 10.76
C LYS A 92 -3.55 -3.76 9.57
N HIS A 93 -3.30 -4.63 8.58
CA HIS A 93 -2.58 -4.26 7.36
C HIS A 93 -3.35 -3.23 6.52
N ILE A 94 -4.66 -3.35 6.39
CA ILE A 94 -5.50 -2.38 5.66
C ILE A 94 -5.42 -0.99 6.32
N LEU A 95 -5.49 -0.92 7.65
CA LEU A 95 -5.44 0.36 8.38
C LEU A 95 -4.11 1.10 8.22
N VAL A 96 -3.03 0.38 7.89
CA VAL A 96 -1.73 0.99 7.60
C VAL A 96 -1.41 1.00 6.09
N TYR A 97 -2.41 0.79 5.24
CA TYR A 97 -2.31 0.79 3.76
C TYR A 97 -1.32 -0.25 3.21
N ASP A 98 -1.03 -1.32 3.95
CA ASP A 98 -0.20 -2.44 3.49
C ASP A 98 -1.06 -3.50 2.81
N TYR A 99 -1.56 -3.15 1.63
CA TYR A 99 -2.52 -3.97 0.90
C TYR A 99 -1.91 -5.26 0.36
N GLN A 100 -0.60 -5.27 0.07
CA GLN A 100 0.02 -6.51 -0.40
C GLN A 100 0.07 -7.54 0.73
N ALA A 101 0.52 -7.17 1.93
CA ALA A 101 0.49 -8.08 3.08
C ALA A 101 -0.94 -8.49 3.46
N ALA A 102 -1.91 -7.55 3.40
CA ALA A 102 -3.31 -7.88 3.59
C ALA A 102 -3.82 -8.93 2.58
N PHE A 103 -3.43 -8.79 1.31
CA PHE A 103 -3.81 -9.72 0.26
C PHE A 103 -3.18 -11.11 0.45
N ASP A 104 -1.90 -11.16 0.80
CA ASP A 104 -1.18 -12.43 1.02
C ASP A 104 -1.80 -13.23 2.17
N VAL A 105 -2.23 -12.55 3.25
CA VAL A 105 -2.96 -13.20 4.35
C VAL A 105 -4.35 -13.66 3.88
N ALA A 106 -5.09 -12.82 3.15
CA ALA A 106 -6.41 -13.18 2.62
C ALA A 106 -6.34 -14.36 1.64
N ASP A 107 -5.30 -14.42 0.80
CA ASP A 107 -5.07 -15.49 -0.16
C ASP A 107 -4.73 -16.84 0.50
N SER A 108 -4.24 -16.81 1.74
CA SER A 108 -3.97 -18.01 2.56
C SER A 108 -5.22 -18.61 3.20
N LEU A 109 -6.38 -17.96 3.09
CA LEU A 109 -7.68 -18.48 3.52
C LEU A 109 -8.39 -19.19 2.36
N PRO A 110 -9.28 -20.15 2.65
CA PRO A 110 -10.14 -20.75 1.63
C PRO A 110 -10.91 -19.68 0.85
N ALA A 111 -10.98 -19.84 -0.48
CA ALA A 111 -11.57 -18.82 -1.36
C ALA A 111 -13.02 -18.48 -1.00
N GLU A 112 -13.81 -19.49 -0.58
CA GLU A 112 -15.19 -19.33 -0.15
C GLU A 112 -15.35 -18.45 1.08
N GLN A 113 -14.32 -18.33 1.93
CA GLN A 113 -14.31 -17.51 3.14
C GLN A 113 -13.91 -16.05 2.88
N THR A 114 -13.44 -15.72 1.69
CA THR A 114 -12.90 -14.39 1.37
C THR A 114 -13.53 -13.75 0.15
N VAL A 115 -14.56 -14.40 -0.43
CA VAL A 115 -15.25 -13.99 -1.68
C VAL A 115 -15.63 -12.51 -1.67
N GLN A 116 -16.06 -11.99 -0.52
CA GLN A 116 -16.62 -10.65 -0.42
C GLN A 116 -15.55 -9.54 -0.44
N TYR A 117 -14.36 -9.80 0.07
CA TYR A 117 -13.34 -8.75 0.29
C TYR A 117 -12.00 -9.00 -0.40
N ARG A 118 -11.66 -10.25 -0.76
CA ARG A 118 -10.35 -10.61 -1.35
C ARG A 118 -10.04 -9.80 -2.62
N ASP A 119 -11.01 -9.69 -3.52
CA ASP A 119 -10.82 -8.95 -4.77
C ASP A 119 -10.69 -7.45 -4.53
N LEU A 120 -11.35 -6.90 -3.50
CA LEU A 120 -11.20 -5.50 -3.11
C LEU A 120 -9.81 -5.21 -2.54
N ILE A 121 -9.25 -6.13 -1.73
CA ILE A 121 -7.87 -6.02 -1.23
C ILE A 121 -6.88 -6.09 -2.40
N TYR A 122 -7.06 -7.05 -3.33
CA TYR A 122 -6.25 -7.14 -4.53
C TYR A 122 -6.31 -5.85 -5.36
N GLN A 123 -7.50 -5.28 -5.54
CA GLN A 123 -7.70 -4.01 -6.21
C GLN A 123 -6.90 -2.88 -5.55
N ALA A 124 -6.91 -2.80 -4.21
CA ALA A 124 -6.13 -1.83 -3.45
C ALA A 124 -4.63 -2.03 -3.62
N ALA A 125 -4.16 -3.29 -3.56
CA ALA A 125 -2.76 -3.63 -3.77
C ALA A 125 -2.26 -3.25 -5.18
N ARG A 126 -3.07 -3.48 -6.21
CA ARG A 126 -2.72 -3.06 -7.59
C ARG A 126 -2.78 -1.55 -7.77
N ARG A 127 -3.74 -0.88 -7.11
CA ARG A 127 -3.89 0.57 -7.16
C ARG A 127 -2.67 1.30 -6.60
N VAL A 128 -2.17 0.90 -5.44
CA VAL A 128 -0.99 1.54 -4.81
C VAL A 128 0.28 1.36 -5.65
N LEU A 129 0.33 0.29 -6.46
CA LEU A 129 1.41 0.04 -7.42
C LEU A 129 1.21 0.74 -8.76
N LEU A 130 0.13 1.52 -8.94
CA LEU A 130 -0.25 2.17 -10.19
C LEU A 130 -0.46 1.18 -11.37
N ASP A 131 -0.78 -0.07 -11.06
CA ASP A 131 -1.09 -1.12 -12.03
C ASP A 131 -2.54 -1.00 -12.51
N PHE A 132 -2.79 0.05 -13.30
CA PHE A 132 -4.13 0.39 -13.76
C PHE A 132 -4.79 -0.69 -14.61
N ALA A 133 -4.00 -1.49 -15.33
CA ALA A 133 -4.54 -2.58 -16.14
C ALA A 133 -5.27 -3.62 -15.27
N ASN A 134 -4.66 -4.02 -14.16
CA ASN A 134 -5.27 -4.95 -13.22
C ASN A 134 -6.35 -4.28 -12.35
N VAL A 135 -6.19 -3.00 -12.00
CA VAL A 135 -7.25 -2.24 -11.31
C VAL A 135 -8.51 -2.17 -12.16
N ASP A 136 -8.42 -1.79 -13.44
CA ASP A 136 -9.57 -1.70 -14.35
C ASP A 136 -10.29 -3.05 -14.51
N LYS A 137 -9.54 -4.16 -14.64
CA LYS A 137 -10.12 -5.52 -14.66
C LYS A 137 -10.86 -5.85 -13.37
N THR A 138 -10.28 -5.48 -12.22
CA THR A 138 -10.88 -5.77 -10.92
C THR A 138 -12.12 -4.91 -10.67
N ILE A 139 -12.14 -3.66 -11.11
CA ILE A 139 -13.35 -2.80 -11.08
C ILE A 139 -14.50 -3.47 -11.82
N GLN A 140 -14.24 -4.09 -12.98
CA GLN A 140 -15.29 -4.80 -13.73
C GLN A 140 -15.87 -5.99 -12.94
N LYS A 141 -15.04 -6.67 -12.14
CA LYS A 141 -15.44 -7.80 -11.30
C LYS A 141 -16.17 -7.34 -10.04
N THR A 142 -15.58 -6.44 -9.27
CA THR A 142 -16.09 -6.00 -7.96
C THR A 142 -17.22 -4.97 -8.07
N LYS A 143 -17.37 -4.31 -9.23
CA LYS A 143 -18.25 -3.16 -9.47
C LYS A 143 -17.93 -1.96 -8.56
N PHE A 144 -16.80 -1.99 -7.84
CA PHE A 144 -16.37 -0.90 -6.99
C PHE A 144 -15.40 0.03 -7.71
N GLN A 145 -15.82 1.28 -7.93
CA GLN A 145 -15.03 2.31 -8.59
C GLN A 145 -14.11 3.00 -7.57
N CYS A 146 -12.88 2.52 -7.46
CA CYS A 146 -11.90 3.06 -6.53
C CYS A 146 -11.08 4.26 -7.08
N LEU A 147 -11.08 4.48 -8.40
CA LEU A 147 -10.30 5.53 -9.04
C LEU A 147 -11.15 6.81 -9.18
N PRO A 148 -10.87 7.89 -8.41
CA PRO A 148 -11.68 9.11 -8.46
C PRO A 148 -11.48 9.89 -9.77
N VAL A 149 -10.27 9.86 -10.37
CA VAL A 149 -9.99 10.46 -11.68
C VAL A 149 -10.08 9.38 -12.75
N ARG A 150 -11.08 9.48 -13.62
CA ARG A 150 -11.36 8.44 -14.64
C ARG A 150 -10.54 8.58 -15.92
N SER A 151 -10.11 9.79 -16.26
CA SER A 151 -9.30 10.05 -17.45
C SER A 151 -7.98 9.29 -17.39
N SER A 152 -7.73 8.39 -18.33
CA SER A 152 -6.53 7.54 -18.36
C SER A 152 -5.22 8.34 -18.45
N SER A 153 -5.24 9.48 -19.10
CA SER A 153 -4.08 10.37 -19.21
C SER A 153 -3.77 11.15 -17.92
N GLN A 154 -4.80 11.44 -17.11
CA GLN A 154 -4.70 12.28 -15.93
C GLN A 154 -4.62 11.49 -14.62
N ARG A 155 -5.28 10.32 -14.56
CA ARG A 155 -5.38 9.51 -13.33
C ARG A 155 -4.01 9.14 -12.75
N LYS A 156 -3.00 8.88 -13.58
CA LYS A 156 -1.67 8.48 -13.13
C LYS A 156 -1.02 9.54 -12.22
N TYR A 157 -1.20 10.81 -12.50
CA TYR A 157 -0.63 11.89 -11.69
C TYR A 157 -1.30 12.01 -10.33
N PHE A 158 -2.64 11.92 -10.33
CA PHE A 158 -3.38 12.00 -9.09
C PHE A 158 -3.18 10.76 -8.21
N GLU A 159 -3.21 9.57 -8.77
CA GLU A 159 -2.93 8.33 -8.06
C GLU A 159 -1.50 8.30 -7.51
N TYR A 160 -0.53 8.82 -8.28
CA TYR A 160 0.83 8.97 -7.77
C TYR A 160 0.90 9.92 -6.57
N ALA A 161 0.20 11.05 -6.60
CA ALA A 161 0.13 11.97 -5.46
C ALA A 161 -0.53 11.32 -4.23
N LEU A 162 -1.56 10.49 -4.42
CA LEU A 162 -2.15 9.70 -3.34
C LEU A 162 -1.16 8.68 -2.75
N THR A 163 -0.31 8.06 -3.57
CA THR A 163 0.73 7.16 -3.04
C THR A 163 1.79 7.91 -2.22
N ILE A 164 2.10 9.16 -2.57
CA ILE A 164 2.98 10.02 -1.77
C ILE A 164 2.35 10.31 -0.40
N ASP A 165 1.05 10.63 -0.38
CA ASP A 165 0.30 10.86 0.88
C ASP A 165 0.28 9.61 1.78
N ILE A 166 0.13 8.41 1.19
CA ILE A 166 0.22 7.14 1.93
C ILE A 166 1.60 6.95 2.54
N ARG A 167 2.69 7.21 1.81
CA ARG A 167 4.06 7.11 2.34
C ARG A 167 4.27 8.03 3.54
N LEU A 168 3.74 9.25 3.45
CA LEU A 168 3.76 10.18 4.58
C LEU A 168 2.97 9.65 5.78
N LYS A 169 1.74 9.16 5.57
CA LYS A 169 0.90 8.55 6.61
C LYS A 169 1.56 7.33 7.28
N ARG A 170 2.36 6.59 6.53
CA ARG A 170 3.12 5.42 7.03
C ARG A 170 4.44 5.81 7.71
N GLY A 171 4.84 7.07 7.68
CA GLY A 171 6.14 7.53 8.20
C GLY A 171 7.34 7.09 7.34
N GLU A 172 7.10 6.71 6.09
CA GLU A 172 8.12 6.31 5.11
C GLU A 172 8.79 7.55 4.50
N TYR A 173 9.43 8.36 5.34
CA TYR A 173 9.91 9.69 4.97
C TYR A 173 10.93 9.70 3.85
N VAL A 174 11.81 8.70 3.77
CA VAL A 174 12.79 8.57 2.69
C VAL A 174 12.11 8.39 1.34
N ASP A 175 11.13 7.50 1.27
CA ASP A 175 10.39 7.23 0.03
C ASP A 175 9.41 8.37 -0.30
N PHE A 176 8.86 9.01 0.72
CA PHE A 176 8.08 10.24 0.58
C PHE A 176 8.89 11.32 -0.16
N ILE A 177 10.06 11.68 0.34
CA ILE A 177 10.90 12.74 -0.25
C ILE A 177 11.39 12.37 -1.65
N ARG A 178 11.77 11.11 -1.88
CA ARG A 178 12.20 10.65 -3.22
C ARG A 178 11.10 10.77 -4.27
N SER A 179 9.85 10.70 -3.84
CA SER A 179 8.68 10.75 -4.73
C SER A 179 8.26 12.16 -5.12
N ILE A 180 8.81 13.20 -4.47
CA ILE A 180 8.40 14.60 -4.72
C ILE A 180 8.91 15.10 -6.08
N THR A 181 10.15 14.80 -6.45
CA THR A 181 10.73 15.33 -7.69
C THR A 181 9.90 14.99 -8.94
N PRO A 182 9.48 13.74 -9.19
CA PRO A 182 8.70 13.45 -10.39
C PRO A 182 7.38 14.20 -10.45
N ILE A 183 6.62 14.25 -9.34
CA ILE A 183 5.31 14.90 -9.35
C ILE A 183 5.42 16.41 -9.49
N VAL A 184 6.44 17.05 -8.93
CA VAL A 184 6.66 18.49 -9.05
C VAL A 184 6.93 18.88 -10.51
N VAL A 185 7.77 18.15 -11.23
CA VAL A 185 8.03 18.40 -12.66
C VAL A 185 6.75 18.25 -13.47
N ASP A 186 6.01 17.16 -13.30
CA ASP A 186 4.79 16.89 -14.05
C ASP A 186 3.70 17.95 -13.77
N LEU A 187 3.52 18.36 -12.50
CA LEU A 187 2.56 19.42 -12.15
C LEU A 187 2.95 20.76 -12.77
N PHE A 188 4.24 21.13 -12.72
CA PHE A 188 4.72 22.38 -13.30
C PHE A 188 4.50 22.43 -14.81
N GLU A 189 4.70 21.33 -15.52
CA GLU A 189 4.38 21.25 -16.95
C GLU A 189 2.89 21.45 -17.24
N MET A 190 2.02 20.78 -16.46
CA MET A 190 0.57 20.94 -16.62
C MET A 190 0.12 22.37 -16.31
N ILE A 191 0.74 23.02 -15.32
CA ILE A 191 0.47 24.41 -14.97
C ILE A 191 0.90 25.34 -16.09
N LEU A 192 2.11 25.18 -16.65
CA LEU A 192 2.56 25.97 -17.78
C LEU A 192 1.61 25.85 -18.97
N LYS A 193 1.17 24.64 -19.28
CA LYS A 193 0.19 24.41 -20.35
C LYS A 193 -1.12 25.13 -20.08
N LYS A 194 -1.71 24.97 -18.88
CA LYS A 194 -3.03 25.52 -18.55
C LYS A 194 -3.02 27.02 -18.30
N GLN A 195 -2.03 27.53 -17.55
CA GLN A 195 -1.99 28.93 -17.11
C GLN A 195 -1.26 29.85 -18.09
N CYS A 196 -0.28 29.33 -18.84
CA CYS A 196 0.58 30.11 -19.71
C CYS A 196 0.46 29.73 -21.19
N GLY A 197 -0.29 28.68 -21.54
CA GLY A 197 -0.42 28.22 -22.93
C GLY A 197 0.85 27.59 -23.49
N ILE A 198 1.84 27.26 -22.66
CA ILE A 198 3.13 26.70 -23.08
C ILE A 198 3.11 25.21 -23.02
N ILE A 199 3.25 24.55 -24.16
CA ILE A 199 3.39 23.09 -24.25
C ILE A 199 4.89 22.78 -24.34
N VAL A 200 5.46 22.21 -23.26
CA VAL A 200 6.91 21.96 -23.14
C VAL A 200 7.43 21.06 -24.26
N ASP A 201 6.65 20.08 -24.68
CA ASP A 201 7.01 19.14 -25.76
C ASP A 201 7.29 19.82 -27.10
N ASP A 202 6.67 20.97 -27.39
CA ASP A 202 6.91 21.73 -28.61
C ASP A 202 8.34 22.26 -28.70
N TYR A 203 9.01 22.39 -27.54
CA TYR A 203 10.38 22.94 -27.43
C TYR A 203 11.42 21.83 -27.12
N CYS A 204 11.01 20.55 -27.08
CA CYS A 204 11.88 19.42 -26.71
C CYS A 204 12.14 18.50 -27.90
N ASP A 205 13.31 17.88 -27.87
CA ASP A 205 13.64 16.70 -28.66
C ASP A 205 13.58 15.45 -27.78
N GLN A 206 13.24 14.31 -28.39
CA GLN A 206 13.23 13.03 -27.72
C GLN A 206 14.53 12.28 -27.98
N TYR A 207 15.07 11.65 -26.95
CA TYR A 207 16.23 10.79 -27.07
C TYR A 207 16.05 9.51 -26.26
N LYS A 208 16.78 8.45 -26.59
CA LYS A 208 16.70 7.17 -25.90
C LYS A 208 17.90 6.99 -24.98
N ARG A 209 17.66 6.74 -23.69
CA ARG A 209 18.69 6.43 -22.68
C ARG A 209 18.25 5.23 -21.85
N ALA A 210 19.13 4.24 -21.73
CA ALA A 210 18.84 2.99 -20.99
C ALA A 210 17.50 2.32 -21.37
N GLY A 211 17.17 2.31 -22.68
CA GLY A 211 15.94 1.72 -23.19
C GLY A 211 14.67 2.58 -23.04
N GLN A 212 14.73 3.70 -22.34
CA GLN A 212 13.62 4.60 -22.12
C GLN A 212 13.72 5.87 -22.96
N TRP A 213 12.57 6.33 -23.46
CA TRP A 213 12.47 7.65 -24.11
C TRP A 213 12.51 8.76 -23.06
N LYS A 214 13.39 9.72 -23.28
CA LYS A 214 13.54 10.94 -22.46
C LYS A 214 13.42 12.18 -23.34
N ARG A 215 13.17 13.31 -22.70
CA ARG A 215 13.03 14.62 -23.34
C ARG A 215 14.16 15.52 -22.88
N MET A 216 14.68 16.32 -23.81
CA MET A 216 15.63 17.39 -23.54
C MET A 216 15.22 18.63 -24.31
N TRP A 217 15.57 19.80 -23.80
CA TRP A 217 15.38 21.04 -24.54
C TRP A 217 16.08 21.01 -25.89
N SER A 218 15.41 21.49 -26.93
CA SER A 218 15.99 21.58 -28.26
C SER A 218 16.48 23.00 -28.53
N ALA A 219 17.78 23.19 -28.68
CA ALA A 219 18.34 24.49 -29.00
C ALA A 219 17.74 25.05 -30.30
N LYS A 220 17.45 24.18 -31.29
CA LYS A 220 16.83 24.55 -32.55
C LYS A 220 15.41 25.06 -32.39
N LYS A 221 14.59 24.34 -31.59
CA LYS A 221 13.19 24.72 -31.37
C LYS A 221 13.02 25.91 -30.43
N LEU A 222 13.97 26.16 -29.55
CA LEU A 222 14.00 27.34 -28.67
C LEU A 222 14.45 28.61 -29.39
N ASN A 223 15.24 28.47 -30.47
CA ASN A 223 15.83 29.61 -31.17
C ASN A 223 14.76 30.53 -31.74
N GLY A 224 14.88 31.83 -31.45
CA GLY A 224 13.94 32.86 -31.91
C GLY A 224 12.62 32.92 -31.15
N THR A 225 12.33 31.96 -30.26
CA THR A 225 11.07 31.93 -29.48
C THR A 225 11.18 32.76 -28.20
N GLU A 226 10.02 33.20 -27.67
CA GLU A 226 9.97 33.91 -26.39
C GLU A 226 10.41 33.00 -25.23
N VAL A 227 10.03 31.74 -25.26
CA VAL A 227 10.46 30.73 -24.28
C VAL A 227 11.99 30.63 -24.25
N GLY A 228 12.62 30.55 -25.42
CA GLY A 228 14.07 30.49 -25.52
C GLY A 228 14.75 31.77 -25.01
N LYS A 229 14.19 32.96 -25.31
CA LYS A 229 14.70 34.24 -24.80
C LYS A 229 14.65 34.33 -23.29
N VAL A 230 13.52 33.92 -22.68
CA VAL A 230 13.33 33.96 -21.22
C VAL A 230 14.36 33.08 -20.53
N VAL A 231 14.48 31.80 -20.92
CA VAL A 231 15.44 30.88 -20.33
C VAL A 231 16.88 31.37 -20.52
N ASN A 232 17.28 31.76 -21.73
CA ASN A 232 18.63 32.26 -21.98
C ASN A 232 18.94 33.53 -21.17
N SER A 233 18.02 34.49 -21.09
CA SER A 233 18.20 35.74 -20.33
C SER A 233 18.37 35.47 -18.83
N HIS A 234 17.64 34.47 -18.26
CA HIS A 234 17.78 34.07 -16.87
C HIS A 234 19.20 33.56 -16.58
N TYR A 235 19.71 32.65 -17.39
CA TYR A 235 21.06 32.09 -17.19
C TYR A 235 22.16 33.14 -17.45
N GLN A 236 21.98 34.04 -18.43
CA GLN A 236 22.91 35.15 -18.68
C GLN A 236 23.03 36.11 -17.48
N LYS A 237 21.92 36.42 -16.79
CA LYS A 237 21.94 37.20 -15.55
C LYS A 237 22.74 36.57 -14.45
N MET A 238 22.81 35.22 -14.43
CA MET A 238 23.63 34.44 -13.49
C MET A 238 25.11 34.27 -13.97
N GLY A 239 25.50 34.88 -15.07
CA GLY A 239 26.84 34.70 -15.66
C GLY A 239 27.05 33.31 -16.27
N LYS A 240 25.98 32.60 -16.60
CA LYS A 240 25.99 31.24 -17.16
C LYS A 240 25.38 31.23 -18.57
N ARG A 241 25.71 30.17 -19.31
CA ARG A 241 25.05 29.90 -20.60
C ARG A 241 24.01 28.81 -20.37
N PHE A 242 22.81 28.97 -20.91
CA PHE A 242 21.83 27.89 -20.91
C PHE A 242 22.31 26.75 -21.81
N GLU A 243 22.34 25.55 -21.26
CA GLU A 243 22.64 24.32 -22.00
C GLU A 243 21.34 23.54 -22.19
N ALA A 244 21.06 23.17 -23.44
CA ALA A 244 19.90 22.36 -23.79
C ALA A 244 20.10 20.93 -23.25
N LYS A 245 19.59 20.67 -22.06
CA LYS A 245 19.63 19.39 -21.32
C LYS A 245 18.22 18.94 -20.99
N ASP A 246 18.10 17.92 -20.12
CA ASP A 246 16.83 17.42 -19.61
C ASP A 246 15.97 18.56 -19.05
N VAL A 247 14.66 18.38 -19.08
CA VAL A 247 13.70 19.33 -18.52
C VAL A 247 13.70 19.19 -17.01
N TYR A 248 13.97 20.28 -16.29
CA TYR A 248 13.98 20.35 -14.83
C TYR A 248 12.91 21.33 -14.33
N SER A 249 12.46 21.14 -13.11
CA SER A 249 11.50 22.02 -12.42
C SER A 249 11.95 23.49 -12.40
N GLU A 250 13.26 23.77 -12.32
CA GLU A 250 13.86 25.10 -12.38
C GLU A 250 13.48 25.84 -13.70
N HIS A 251 13.62 25.16 -14.84
CA HIS A 251 13.27 25.76 -16.14
C HIS A 251 11.79 26.10 -16.21
N LEU A 252 10.93 25.20 -15.73
CA LEU A 252 9.49 25.35 -15.74
C LEU A 252 9.04 26.51 -14.82
N LYS A 253 9.69 26.63 -13.68
CA LYS A 253 9.45 27.73 -12.73
C LYS A 253 9.85 29.09 -13.34
N ILE A 254 11.03 29.20 -13.97
CA ILE A 254 11.48 30.42 -14.65
C ILE A 254 10.46 30.87 -15.70
N LEU A 255 9.91 29.93 -16.46
CA LEU A 255 8.87 30.23 -17.45
C LEU A 255 7.59 30.70 -16.78
N THR A 256 7.16 30.07 -15.71
CA THR A 256 5.95 30.50 -14.97
C THR A 256 6.14 31.90 -14.38
N ASP A 257 7.31 32.21 -13.85
CA ASP A 257 7.62 33.54 -13.30
C ASP A 257 7.48 34.64 -14.34
N HIS A 258 7.80 34.34 -15.59
CA HIS A 258 7.71 35.29 -16.67
C HIS A 258 6.30 35.40 -17.26
N PHE A 259 5.65 34.25 -17.52
CA PHE A 259 4.40 34.22 -18.30
C PHE A 259 3.12 34.28 -17.42
N SER A 260 3.18 33.98 -16.13
CA SER A 260 2.06 34.11 -15.22
C SER A 260 2.10 35.46 -14.49
N SER A 261 0.95 36.02 -14.19
CA SER A 261 0.80 37.18 -13.28
C SER A 261 0.43 36.76 -11.84
N ASP A 262 0.12 35.47 -11.62
CA ASP A 262 -0.33 34.96 -10.32
C ASP A 262 0.84 34.83 -9.35
N THR A 263 0.91 35.76 -8.39
CA THR A 263 1.97 35.82 -7.38
C THR A 263 1.91 34.66 -6.39
N HIS A 264 0.70 34.17 -6.09
CA HIS A 264 0.54 33.03 -5.19
C HIS A 264 1.03 31.74 -5.82
N LEU A 265 0.67 31.49 -7.08
CA LEU A 265 1.20 30.37 -7.85
C LEU A 265 2.73 30.37 -7.91
N LYS A 266 3.34 31.54 -8.19
CA LYS A 266 4.80 31.69 -8.23
C LYS A 266 5.45 31.33 -6.91
N GLN A 267 4.88 31.77 -5.78
CA GLN A 267 5.41 31.45 -4.47
C GLN A 267 5.27 29.96 -4.15
N LEU A 268 4.13 29.36 -4.49
CA LEU A 268 3.87 27.93 -4.30
C LEU A 268 4.86 27.06 -5.08
N MET A 269 5.15 27.44 -6.34
CA MET A 269 6.14 26.76 -7.15
C MET A 269 7.58 26.96 -6.64
N GLU A 270 7.90 28.15 -6.12
CA GLU A 270 9.19 28.43 -5.48
C GLU A 270 9.40 27.54 -4.27
N ASP A 271 8.41 27.47 -3.39
CA ASP A 271 8.48 26.64 -2.18
C ASP A 271 8.75 25.17 -2.52
N LEU A 272 7.98 24.60 -3.46
CA LEU A 272 8.17 23.20 -3.87
C LEU A 272 9.47 22.96 -4.64
N ARG A 273 9.94 23.94 -5.40
CA ARG A 273 11.26 23.89 -6.05
C ARG A 273 12.38 23.86 -5.00
N ASN A 274 12.28 24.67 -3.96
CA ASN A 274 13.23 24.70 -2.86
C ASN A 274 13.21 23.38 -2.09
N VAL A 275 12.02 22.83 -1.82
CA VAL A 275 11.88 21.49 -1.24
C VAL A 275 12.63 20.47 -2.11
N GLU A 276 12.34 20.41 -3.42
CA GLU A 276 12.97 19.46 -4.34
C GLU A 276 14.50 19.59 -4.36
N SER A 277 15.02 20.82 -4.39
CA SER A 277 16.45 21.09 -4.43
C SER A 277 17.16 20.60 -3.17
N ASN A 278 16.59 20.88 -2.01
CA ASN A 278 17.20 20.55 -0.72
C ASN A 278 17.15 19.05 -0.41
N ILE A 279 16.10 18.37 -0.85
CA ILE A 279 15.90 16.94 -0.62
C ILE A 279 16.78 16.08 -1.52
N ARG A 280 17.05 16.54 -2.74
CA ARG A 280 17.80 15.76 -3.75
C ARG A 280 19.16 15.30 -3.22
N ASN A 281 19.85 16.13 -2.46
CA ASN A 281 21.17 15.81 -1.90
C ASN A 281 21.10 14.77 -0.78
N LEU A 282 20.10 14.86 0.10
CA LEU A 282 19.91 13.93 1.21
C LEU A 282 19.60 12.50 0.72
N ALA A 283 18.70 12.37 -0.26
CA ALA A 283 18.25 11.07 -0.73
C ALA A 283 19.29 10.30 -1.56
N ALA A 284 20.34 10.98 -2.05
CA ALA A 284 21.28 10.42 -3.02
C ALA A 284 22.62 9.93 -2.39
N HIS A 285 23.04 10.45 -1.25
CA HIS A 285 24.44 10.34 -0.84
C HIS A 285 24.69 9.89 0.61
N GLU A 286 23.67 9.77 1.46
CA GLU A 286 23.87 9.43 2.86
C GLU A 286 22.93 8.35 3.35
N ILE A 287 23.48 7.42 4.17
CA ILE A 287 22.68 6.46 4.94
C ILE A 287 22.28 7.18 6.24
N VAL A 288 21.16 7.90 6.20
CA VAL A 288 20.67 8.66 7.35
C VAL A 288 19.24 8.28 7.70
N SER A 289 18.90 8.36 8.98
CA SER A 289 17.53 8.31 9.44
C SER A 289 16.84 9.61 9.07
N VAL A 290 15.81 9.55 8.24
CA VAL A 290 15.00 10.70 7.86
C VAL A 290 13.72 10.69 8.68
N THR A 291 13.50 11.80 9.40
CA THR A 291 12.27 12.05 10.17
C THR A 291 11.55 13.27 9.62
N ASP A 292 10.32 13.52 10.05
CA ASP A 292 9.59 14.73 9.67
C ASP A 292 10.31 16.03 10.12
N GLU A 293 10.98 15.98 11.28
CA GLU A 293 11.85 17.08 11.74
C GLU A 293 13.07 17.28 10.82
N THR A 294 13.66 16.19 10.31
CA THR A 294 14.77 16.29 9.34
C THR A 294 14.28 16.98 8.06
N ILE A 295 13.08 16.63 7.57
CA ILE A 295 12.47 17.25 6.39
C ILE A 295 12.27 18.74 6.63
N LYS A 296 11.70 19.11 7.79
CA LYS A 296 11.47 20.52 8.15
C LYS A 296 12.77 21.32 8.23
N ASN A 297 13.79 20.78 8.87
CA ASN A 297 15.08 21.46 9.00
C ASN A 297 15.76 21.72 7.65
N LEU A 298 15.59 20.83 6.68
CA LEU A 298 16.15 20.97 5.35
C LEU A 298 15.34 21.86 4.41
N THR A 299 14.01 21.81 4.53
CA THR A 299 13.10 22.42 3.55
C THR A 299 12.33 23.63 4.10
N GLY A 300 12.28 23.80 5.40
CA GLY A 300 11.41 24.76 6.08
C GLY A 300 9.97 24.28 6.29
N PHE A 301 9.60 23.09 5.78
CA PHE A 301 8.24 22.57 5.81
C PHE A 301 8.20 21.15 6.38
N TYR A 302 7.18 20.83 7.18
CA TYR A 302 6.85 19.44 7.51
C TYR A 302 6.29 18.70 6.29
N GLY A 303 6.34 17.37 6.30
CA GLY A 303 5.79 16.56 5.20
C GLY A 303 4.31 16.87 4.89
N ARG A 304 3.49 17.13 5.92
CA ARG A 304 2.09 17.55 5.75
C ARG A 304 1.94 18.89 5.02
N ASP A 305 2.86 19.83 5.25
CA ASP A 305 2.81 21.15 4.62
C ASP A 305 3.21 21.02 3.15
N ILE A 306 4.19 20.17 2.85
CA ILE A 306 4.59 19.83 1.48
C ILE A 306 3.41 19.19 0.73
N MET A 307 2.72 18.22 1.35
CA MET A 307 1.53 17.62 0.73
C MET A 307 0.40 18.62 0.53
N SER A 308 0.20 19.56 1.46
CA SER A 308 -0.78 20.64 1.29
C SER A 308 -0.48 21.48 0.06
N LYS A 309 0.79 21.84 -0.15
CA LYS A 309 1.24 22.58 -1.33
C LYS A 309 1.06 21.80 -2.64
N ILE A 310 1.35 20.50 -2.62
CA ILE A 310 1.09 19.62 -3.77
C ILE A 310 -0.41 19.58 -4.09
N ARG A 311 -1.26 19.42 -3.08
CA ARG A 311 -2.73 19.44 -3.24
C ARG A 311 -3.22 20.76 -3.86
N GLU A 312 -2.66 21.86 -3.42
CA GLU A 312 -3.00 23.19 -3.93
C GLU A 312 -2.57 23.36 -5.39
N LEU A 313 -1.38 22.88 -5.78
CA LEU A 313 -0.92 22.92 -7.17
C LEU A 313 -1.86 22.19 -8.13
N PHE A 314 -2.51 21.11 -7.71
CA PHE A 314 -3.50 20.44 -8.55
C PHE A 314 -4.64 21.35 -8.97
N GLY A 315 -5.00 22.34 -8.15
CA GLY A 315 -6.01 23.35 -8.48
C GLY A 315 -5.65 24.22 -9.71
N TYR A 316 -4.38 24.36 -9.97
CA TYR A 316 -3.85 25.09 -11.13
C TYR A 316 -3.70 24.23 -12.39
N THR A 317 -3.86 22.92 -12.29
CA THR A 317 -3.79 21.98 -13.41
C THR A 317 -5.15 21.79 -14.09
N GLU A 318 -5.15 21.13 -15.25
CA GLU A 318 -6.39 20.74 -15.97
C GLU A 318 -7.12 19.55 -15.33
N ILE A 319 -6.57 18.93 -14.25
CA ILE A 319 -7.16 17.78 -13.56
C ILE A 319 -8.21 18.28 -12.57
N SER A 320 -9.47 17.95 -12.81
CA SER A 320 -10.57 18.31 -11.91
C SER A 320 -10.59 17.38 -10.69
N ILE A 321 -10.18 17.91 -9.54
CA ILE A 321 -10.11 17.16 -8.28
C ILE A 321 -11.07 17.78 -7.27
N ARG A 322 -11.92 16.96 -6.65
CA ARG A 322 -12.74 17.34 -5.51
C ARG A 322 -11.98 17.03 -4.22
N LYS A 323 -12.32 17.75 -3.15
CA LYS A 323 -11.66 17.58 -1.85
C LYS A 323 -11.71 16.14 -1.34
N GLU A 324 -12.86 15.49 -1.47
CA GLU A 324 -13.09 14.11 -1.02
C GLU A 324 -12.27 13.07 -1.80
N TYR A 325 -11.75 13.39 -2.99
CA TYR A 325 -10.91 12.46 -3.75
C TYR A 325 -9.59 12.13 -3.05
N TRP A 326 -9.10 13.04 -2.20
CA TRP A 326 -7.90 12.84 -1.42
C TRP A 326 -8.07 11.75 -0.34
N ASP A 327 -9.30 11.47 0.07
CA ASP A 327 -9.64 10.46 1.07
C ASP A 327 -10.04 9.11 0.44
N SER A 328 -9.84 8.96 -0.89
CA SER A 328 -10.33 7.80 -1.65
C SER A 328 -9.68 6.46 -1.24
N TYR A 329 -8.51 6.46 -0.64
CA TYR A 329 -7.94 5.25 -0.05
C TYR A 329 -8.59 4.92 1.30
N ASP A 330 -8.93 5.93 2.10
CA ASP A 330 -9.64 5.74 3.36
C ASP A 330 -11.07 5.23 3.10
N GLU A 331 -11.71 5.71 2.03
CA GLU A 331 -12.99 5.17 1.56
C GLU A 331 -12.87 3.71 1.11
N MET A 332 -11.80 3.36 0.39
CA MET A 332 -11.52 2.00 -0.01
C MET A 332 -11.30 1.09 1.19
N ASN A 333 -10.53 1.53 2.21
CA ASN A 333 -10.34 0.81 3.46
C ASN A 333 -11.67 0.54 4.15
N ARG A 334 -12.51 1.57 4.29
CA ARG A 334 -13.85 1.43 4.87
C ARG A 334 -14.68 0.40 4.11
N LYS A 335 -14.68 0.45 2.78
CA LYS A 335 -15.42 -0.51 1.96
C LYS A 335 -14.94 -1.95 2.15
N ILE A 336 -13.64 -2.19 2.24
CA ILE A 336 -13.08 -3.51 2.50
C ILE A 336 -13.51 -4.00 3.89
N LEU A 337 -13.36 -3.16 4.91
CA LEU A 337 -13.71 -3.50 6.30
C LEU A 337 -15.20 -3.77 6.48
N GLU A 338 -16.09 -3.02 5.80
CA GLU A 338 -17.53 -3.28 5.76
C GLU A 338 -17.85 -4.66 5.18
N GLN A 339 -17.18 -5.05 4.09
CA GLN A 339 -17.39 -6.38 3.51
C GLN A 339 -16.87 -7.52 4.40
N MET A 340 -15.83 -7.27 5.21
CA MET A 340 -15.35 -8.23 6.21
C MET A 340 -16.26 -8.34 7.43
N SER A 341 -17.11 -7.34 7.70
CA SER A 341 -18.00 -7.32 8.88
C SER A 341 -19.42 -7.81 8.59
N ASN A 342 -19.78 -7.97 7.32
CA ASN A 342 -21.13 -8.38 6.89
C ASN A 342 -21.31 -9.91 6.85
N GLU A 343 -20.41 -10.66 7.47
CA GLU A 343 -20.52 -12.09 7.78
C GLU A 343 -20.84 -12.27 9.27
#